data_cff6fcc9b9db51234984f4c3c98ed5a0
#
_entry.id   cff6fcc9b9db51234984f4c3c98ed5a0
#
_cell.length_a   1.000
_cell.length_b   1.000
_cell.length_c   1.000
_cell.angle_alpha   90.00
_cell.angle_beta   90.00
_cell.angle_gamma   90.00
#
_symmetry.space_group_name_H-M   'P 1'
#
loop_
_entity.id
_entity.type
_entity.pdbx_description
1 polymer ?
#
loop_
_entity_poly.entity_id
_entity_poly.type
_entity_poly.pdbx_seq_one_letter_code
_entity_poly.pdbx_strand_id
1 'polypeptide(L)'
;DEKFDELAFINDSCYGPLYPLKPVIEQVGDCDFWGITRNLEWREHIQSFFMVFKKQVFKSEVFKDFMASIEEETDKLDIVTKYEIGLSRLLLENGFNFDYAVKYNPRYRSNITIFKWREAILKYHMPLLKCSLLRGKNTFHTTIVDWEKVIPDCYAIELIKKNIERTREKVIDCKRFKTARLFIFD
;
A
#
# COMPACT_ATOMS: atom_id res chain seq x y z
N ASP A 1 -22.50 -7.27 11.98
CA ASP A 1 -22.32 -8.55 12.65
C ASP A 1 -21.65 -8.31 14.02
N GLU A 2 -22.30 -8.73 15.12
CA GLU A 2 -21.82 -8.41 16.48
C GLU A 2 -20.58 -9.21 16.89
N LYS A 3 -20.17 -10.18 16.09
CA LYS A 3 -19.13 -11.17 16.41
C LYS A 3 -17.71 -10.67 16.15
N PHE A 4 -17.53 -9.63 15.36
CA PHE A 4 -16.20 -9.19 14.93
C PHE A 4 -15.83 -7.84 15.55
N ASP A 5 -14.60 -7.70 15.99
CA ASP A 5 -14.06 -6.47 16.57
C ASP A 5 -13.27 -5.65 15.56
N GLU A 6 -12.85 -6.28 14.47
CA GLU A 6 -12.12 -5.63 13.38
C GLU A 6 -12.64 -6.06 12.01
N LEU A 7 -12.56 -5.16 11.04
CA LEU A 7 -12.85 -5.38 9.63
C LEU A 7 -11.60 -5.07 8.81
N ALA A 8 -11.10 -6.03 8.02
CA ALA A 8 -9.95 -5.83 7.16
C ALA A 8 -10.35 -5.75 5.68
N PHE A 9 -9.84 -4.73 4.98
CA PHE A 9 -9.86 -4.64 3.53
C PHE A 9 -8.47 -4.94 2.98
N ILE A 10 -8.39 -5.93 2.10
CA ILE A 10 -7.14 -6.36 1.46
C ILE A 10 -7.42 -6.54 -0.02
N ASN A 11 -6.59 -5.95 -0.88
CA ASN A 11 -6.71 -6.12 -2.32
C ASN A 11 -5.52 -6.92 -2.90
N ASP A 12 -5.63 -7.32 -4.16
CA ASP A 12 -4.65 -8.14 -4.88
C ASP A 12 -3.53 -7.34 -5.55
N SER A 13 -3.37 -6.06 -5.21
CA SER A 13 -2.37 -5.18 -5.84
C SER A 13 -0.94 -5.39 -5.31
N CYS A 14 -0.75 -6.32 -4.37
CA CYS A 14 0.54 -6.62 -3.75
C CYS A 14 0.84 -8.11 -3.74
N TYR A 15 2.12 -8.43 -3.81
CA TYR A 15 2.67 -9.74 -3.46
C TYR A 15 2.99 -9.78 -1.97
N GLY A 16 2.77 -10.92 -1.32
CA GLY A 16 3.08 -11.12 0.08
C GLY A 16 2.13 -12.10 0.78
N PRO A 17 2.24 -12.22 2.11
CA PRO A 17 3.20 -11.52 2.96
C PRO A 17 4.63 -12.04 2.82
N LEU A 18 5.59 -11.14 2.61
CA LEU A 18 7.02 -11.46 2.49
C LEU A 18 7.65 -11.80 3.84
N TYR A 19 7.10 -11.27 4.91
CA TYR A 19 7.47 -11.51 6.30
C TYR A 19 6.23 -11.92 7.09
N PRO A 20 6.37 -12.62 8.22
CA PRO A 20 5.26 -12.89 9.13
C PRO A 20 4.54 -11.59 9.51
N LEU A 21 3.21 -11.57 9.38
CA LEU A 21 2.42 -10.35 9.64
C LEU A 21 2.38 -9.98 11.12
N LYS A 22 2.40 -10.96 12.02
CA LYS A 22 2.24 -10.72 13.46
C LYS A 22 3.23 -9.68 14.01
N PRO A 23 4.56 -9.78 13.81
CA PRO A 23 5.49 -8.76 14.30
C PRO A 23 5.30 -7.37 13.67
N VAL A 24 4.72 -7.32 12.47
CA VAL A 24 4.42 -6.07 11.78
C VAL A 24 3.18 -5.42 12.39
N ILE A 25 2.14 -6.21 12.65
CA ILE A 25 0.89 -5.74 13.26
C ILE A 25 1.13 -5.26 14.69
N GLU A 26 1.99 -5.92 15.44
CA GLU A 26 2.36 -5.56 16.84
C GLU A 26 3.03 -4.17 16.96
N GLN A 27 3.45 -3.57 15.83
CA GLN A 27 3.97 -2.20 15.81
C GLN A 27 2.87 -1.12 15.74
N VAL A 28 1.64 -1.52 15.50
CA VAL A 28 0.48 -0.61 15.47
C VAL A 28 0.12 -0.22 16.89
N GLY A 29 0.04 1.09 17.15
CA GLY A 29 -0.40 1.64 18.41
C GLY A 29 -1.92 1.61 18.59
N ASP A 30 -2.38 2.22 19.67
CA ASP A 30 -3.82 2.37 19.87
C ASP A 30 -4.40 3.40 18.88
N CYS A 31 -5.31 2.94 18.04
CA CYS A 31 -5.94 3.73 16.99
C CYS A 31 -7.29 3.13 16.59
N ASP A 32 -8.08 3.87 15.84
CA ASP A 32 -9.40 3.46 15.39
C ASP A 32 -9.33 2.67 14.08
N PHE A 33 -8.41 3.04 13.19
CA PHE A 33 -8.11 2.30 11.98
C PHE A 33 -6.63 2.36 11.66
N TRP A 34 -6.15 1.40 10.86
CA TRP A 34 -4.73 1.33 10.52
C TRP A 34 -4.48 0.64 9.18
N GLY A 35 -3.27 0.76 8.68
CA GLY A 35 -2.82 0.04 7.50
C GLY A 35 -1.35 -0.33 7.57
N ILE A 36 -0.83 -0.96 6.52
CA ILE A 36 0.60 -1.33 6.48
C ILE A 36 1.47 -0.08 6.37
N THR A 37 1.10 0.84 5.49
CA THR A 37 1.84 2.10 5.27
C THR A 37 0.89 3.28 5.19
N ARG A 38 1.38 4.44 5.63
CA ARG A 38 0.78 5.72 5.28
C ARG A 38 1.41 6.29 4.00
N ASN A 39 0.75 7.23 3.37
CA ASN A 39 1.32 8.04 2.31
C ASN A 39 1.10 9.52 2.61
N LEU A 40 2.09 10.37 2.29
CA LEU A 40 2.05 11.83 2.50
C LEU A 40 1.88 12.60 1.19
N GLU A 41 1.81 11.89 0.05
CA GLU A 41 1.52 12.52 -1.23
C GLU A 41 0.10 13.10 -1.19
N TRP A 42 -0.03 14.35 -1.65
CA TRP A 42 -1.23 15.19 -1.63
C TRP A 42 -1.74 15.46 -0.21
N ARG A 43 -2.28 14.47 0.47
CA ARG A 43 -2.73 14.53 1.86
C ARG A 43 -2.38 13.25 2.59
N GLU A 44 -2.06 13.33 3.86
CA GLU A 44 -1.78 12.15 4.68
C GLU A 44 -2.98 11.21 4.74
N HIS A 45 -2.73 9.95 4.39
CA HIS A 45 -3.74 8.89 4.35
C HIS A 45 -3.12 7.51 4.53
N ILE A 46 -3.92 6.52 4.86
CA ILE A 46 -3.56 5.11 4.84
C ILE A 46 -3.75 4.56 3.43
N GLN A 47 -2.77 3.81 2.93
CA GLN A 47 -2.87 3.20 1.61
C GLN A 47 -3.85 2.02 1.60
N SER A 48 -4.75 2.00 0.63
CA SER A 48 -5.93 1.12 0.57
C SER A 48 -5.63 -0.36 0.28
N PHE A 49 -4.40 -0.73 -0.04
CA PHE A 49 -4.09 -2.13 -0.32
C PHE A 49 -4.15 -3.05 0.90
N PHE A 50 -4.12 -2.49 2.11
CA PHE A 50 -4.35 -3.19 3.37
C PHE A 50 -4.79 -2.17 4.43
N MET A 51 -6.05 -2.24 4.85
CA MET A 51 -6.63 -1.38 5.88
C MET A 51 -7.41 -2.23 6.86
N VAL A 52 -7.33 -1.88 8.12
CA VAL A 52 -8.11 -2.51 9.19
C VAL A 52 -8.85 -1.42 9.97
N PHE A 53 -10.11 -1.66 10.26
CA PHE A 53 -11.00 -0.74 10.96
C PHE A 53 -11.52 -1.42 12.22
N LYS A 54 -11.39 -0.77 13.40
CA LYS A 54 -12.00 -1.25 14.63
C LYS A 54 -13.52 -1.12 14.59
N LYS A 55 -14.21 -1.81 15.47
CA LYS A 55 -15.67 -1.93 15.51
C LYS A 55 -16.38 -0.57 15.52
N GLN A 56 -15.86 0.38 16.30
CA GLN A 56 -16.45 1.74 16.37
C GLN A 56 -16.41 2.47 15.03
N VAL A 57 -15.44 2.18 14.17
CA VAL A 57 -15.32 2.77 12.82
C VAL A 57 -16.31 2.12 11.87
N PHE A 58 -16.21 0.80 11.65
CA PHE A 58 -17.02 0.15 10.62
C PHE A 58 -18.51 0.06 10.98
N LYS A 59 -18.89 0.30 12.24
CA LYS A 59 -20.28 0.45 12.68
C LYS A 59 -20.79 1.88 12.66
N SER A 60 -19.92 2.87 12.49
CA SER A 60 -20.34 4.28 12.41
C SER A 60 -21.16 4.55 11.16
N GLU A 61 -22.10 5.48 11.25
CA GLU A 61 -22.88 5.92 10.08
C GLU A 61 -21.98 6.55 9.02
N VAL A 62 -20.98 7.33 9.45
CA VAL A 62 -19.98 7.93 8.53
C VAL A 62 -19.31 6.88 7.62
N PHE A 63 -18.87 5.75 8.20
CA PHE A 63 -18.26 4.68 7.42
C PHE A 63 -19.27 3.99 6.50
N LYS A 64 -20.48 3.70 6.99
CA LYS A 64 -21.53 3.05 6.20
C LYS A 64 -21.97 3.92 5.02
N ASP A 65 -22.20 5.22 5.27
CA ASP A 65 -22.59 6.17 4.24
C ASP A 65 -21.50 6.30 3.18
N PHE A 66 -20.23 6.36 3.61
CA PHE A 66 -19.11 6.35 2.68
C PHE A 66 -19.09 5.08 1.82
N MET A 67 -19.24 3.89 2.42
CA MET A 67 -19.27 2.63 1.67
C MET A 67 -20.44 2.57 0.69
N ALA A 68 -21.60 3.11 1.08
CA ALA A 68 -22.78 3.18 0.20
C ALA A 68 -22.64 4.19 -0.95
N SER A 69 -21.75 5.17 -0.80
CA SER A 69 -21.50 6.22 -1.81
C SER A 69 -20.45 5.82 -2.86
N ILE A 70 -19.83 4.62 -2.74
CA ILE A 70 -18.81 4.17 -3.70
C ILE A 70 -19.49 3.82 -5.03
N GLU A 71 -19.01 4.46 -6.08
CA GLU A 71 -19.43 4.24 -7.46
C GLU A 71 -18.29 3.68 -8.31
N GLU A 72 -18.61 3.14 -9.48
CA GLU A 72 -17.61 2.69 -10.43
C GLU A 72 -16.90 3.89 -11.06
N GLU A 73 -15.58 3.94 -10.95
CA GLU A 73 -14.73 4.98 -11.51
C GLU A 73 -13.84 4.40 -12.61
N THR A 74 -13.71 5.12 -13.70
CA THR A 74 -12.84 4.75 -14.82
C THR A 74 -11.43 5.31 -14.69
N ASP A 75 -11.26 6.44 -13.99
CA ASP A 75 -9.97 7.06 -13.76
C ASP A 75 -9.36 6.59 -12.43
N LYS A 76 -8.13 6.10 -12.52
CA LYS A 76 -7.40 5.66 -11.33
C LYS A 76 -7.14 6.81 -10.34
N LEU A 77 -6.96 8.03 -10.83
CA LEU A 77 -6.73 9.19 -9.97
C LEU A 77 -7.98 9.50 -9.14
N ASP A 78 -9.16 9.38 -9.75
CA ASP A 78 -10.44 9.54 -9.06
C ASP A 78 -10.62 8.48 -7.97
N ILE A 79 -10.30 7.21 -8.26
CA ILE A 79 -10.33 6.14 -7.26
C ILE A 79 -9.43 6.48 -6.05
N VAL A 80 -8.21 6.94 -6.30
CA VAL A 80 -7.27 7.28 -5.23
C VAL A 80 -7.74 8.51 -4.45
N THR A 81 -8.16 9.56 -5.13
CA THR A 81 -8.54 10.82 -4.45
C THR A 81 -9.86 10.70 -3.69
N LYS A 82 -10.87 10.07 -4.30
CA LYS A 82 -12.19 9.93 -3.68
C LYS A 82 -12.21 8.87 -2.58
N TYR A 83 -11.62 7.71 -2.84
CA TYR A 83 -11.83 6.54 -1.98
C TYR A 83 -10.63 6.20 -1.08
N GLU A 84 -9.38 6.29 -1.55
CA GLU A 84 -8.23 6.03 -0.69
C GLU A 84 -7.94 7.22 0.24
N ILE A 85 -7.73 8.40 -0.34
CA ILE A 85 -7.48 9.63 0.44
C ILE A 85 -8.78 10.07 1.13
N GLY A 86 -9.89 10.06 0.41
CA GLY A 86 -11.19 10.50 0.89
C GLY A 86 -11.64 9.77 2.15
N LEU A 87 -11.55 8.44 2.18
CA LEU A 87 -11.91 7.66 3.37
C LEU A 87 -11.07 8.05 4.59
N SER A 88 -9.74 8.09 4.44
CA SER A 88 -8.86 8.45 5.54
C SER A 88 -9.15 9.85 6.07
N ARG A 89 -9.40 10.80 5.17
CA ARG A 89 -9.73 12.19 5.53
C ARG A 89 -11.06 12.28 6.23
N LEU A 90 -12.10 11.64 5.68
CA LEU A 90 -13.43 11.62 6.26
C LEU A 90 -13.43 11.08 7.69
N LEU A 91 -12.73 9.97 7.93
CA LEU A 91 -12.62 9.37 9.25
C LEU A 91 -11.91 10.30 10.24
N LEU A 92 -10.78 10.92 9.84
CA LEU A 92 -10.07 11.90 10.67
C LEU A 92 -10.94 13.11 11.02
N GLU A 93 -11.68 13.65 10.04
CA GLU A 93 -12.57 14.80 10.22
C GLU A 93 -13.78 14.49 11.15
N ASN A 94 -14.09 13.20 11.31
CA ASN A 94 -15.11 12.71 12.25
C ASN A 94 -14.53 12.19 13.58
N GLY A 95 -13.28 12.54 13.89
CA GLY A 95 -12.67 12.31 15.19
C GLY A 95 -12.00 10.94 15.37
N PHE A 96 -11.97 10.09 14.34
CA PHE A 96 -11.22 8.86 14.38
C PHE A 96 -9.73 9.11 14.15
N ASN A 97 -8.88 8.31 14.77
CA ASN A 97 -7.44 8.38 14.58
C ASN A 97 -6.90 7.13 13.88
N PHE A 98 -5.74 7.27 13.21
CA PHE A 98 -5.10 6.14 12.58
C PHE A 98 -3.64 5.95 13.01
N ASP A 99 -3.14 4.74 12.76
CA ASP A 99 -1.74 4.40 12.80
C ASP A 99 -1.35 3.53 11.59
N TYR A 100 -0.08 3.20 11.44
CA TYR A 100 0.42 2.36 10.36
C TYR A 100 1.53 1.43 10.88
N ALA A 101 1.59 0.22 10.34
CA ALA A 101 2.47 -0.82 10.85
C ALA A 101 3.95 -0.57 10.53
N VAL A 102 4.28 -0.18 9.31
CA VAL A 102 5.67 0.02 8.88
C VAL A 102 6.14 1.43 9.23
N LYS A 103 6.85 1.56 10.33
CA LYS A 103 7.36 2.85 10.86
C LYS A 103 8.62 3.28 10.12
N TYR A 104 8.47 4.02 9.04
CA TYR A 104 9.58 4.57 8.28
C TYR A 104 9.89 6.04 8.63
N ASN A 105 11.02 6.55 8.14
CA ASN A 105 11.43 7.94 8.41
C ASN A 105 10.35 8.93 7.95
N PRO A 106 9.81 9.76 8.85
CA PRO A 106 8.72 10.69 8.56
C PRO A 106 9.09 11.81 7.57
N ARG A 107 10.38 11.99 7.26
CA ARG A 107 10.84 12.94 6.22
C ARG A 107 10.54 12.44 4.81
N TYR A 108 10.28 11.16 4.59
CA TYR A 108 9.89 10.64 3.28
C TYR A 108 8.45 11.02 2.98
N ARG A 109 8.28 12.01 2.12
CA ARG A 109 6.95 12.48 1.67
C ARG A 109 6.42 11.71 0.46
N SER A 110 7.32 11.11 -0.33
CA SER A 110 6.95 10.29 -1.48
C SER A 110 6.48 8.90 -1.06
N ASN A 111 5.71 8.27 -1.93
CA ASN A 111 5.19 6.92 -1.71
C ASN A 111 6.33 5.90 -1.52
N ILE A 112 6.54 5.48 -0.27
CA ILE A 112 7.62 4.55 0.09
C ILE A 112 7.48 3.20 -0.61
N THR A 113 6.25 2.76 -0.89
CA THR A 113 5.98 1.46 -1.52
C THR A 113 6.38 1.42 -3.00
N ILE A 114 6.62 2.59 -3.59
CA ILE A 114 7.06 2.75 -4.97
C ILE A 114 8.51 3.25 -5.03
N PHE A 115 8.80 4.41 -4.44
CA PHE A 115 10.09 5.08 -4.62
C PHE A 115 11.19 4.58 -3.68
N LYS A 116 10.82 3.94 -2.57
CA LYS A 116 11.74 3.39 -1.57
C LYS A 116 11.44 1.91 -1.25
N TRP A 117 10.82 1.20 -2.17
CA TRP A 117 10.34 -0.16 -1.97
C TRP A 117 11.42 -1.15 -1.46
N ARG A 118 12.70 -1.01 -1.96
CA ARG A 118 13.82 -1.82 -1.47
C ARG A 118 14.10 -1.56 0.00
N GLU A 119 14.20 -0.28 0.37
CA GLU A 119 14.44 0.13 1.74
C GLU A 119 13.28 -0.27 2.64
N ALA A 120 12.05 -0.14 2.15
CA ALA A 120 10.85 -0.55 2.87
C ALA A 120 10.89 -2.05 3.22
N ILE A 121 11.26 -2.91 2.28
CA ILE A 121 11.35 -4.35 2.51
C ILE A 121 12.57 -4.70 3.38
N LEU A 122 13.77 -4.25 3.01
CA LEU A 122 14.99 -4.71 3.66
C LEU A 122 15.21 -4.10 5.04
N LYS A 123 14.84 -2.84 5.24
CA LYS A 123 15.11 -2.11 6.49
C LYS A 123 13.92 -2.05 7.42
N TYR A 124 12.74 -1.86 6.86
CA TYR A 124 11.51 -1.68 7.65
C TYR A 124 10.63 -2.93 7.67
N HIS A 125 11.10 -4.04 7.10
CA HIS A 125 10.40 -5.34 7.04
C HIS A 125 8.97 -5.21 6.50
N MET A 126 8.78 -4.36 5.49
CA MET A 126 7.50 -4.22 4.83
C MET A 126 7.05 -5.56 4.25
N PRO A 127 5.89 -6.09 4.65
CA PRO A 127 5.49 -7.44 4.28
C PRO A 127 4.91 -7.56 2.87
N LEU A 128 4.74 -6.45 2.16
CA LEU A 128 4.03 -6.42 0.88
C LEU A 128 4.85 -5.70 -0.20
N LEU A 129 4.88 -6.27 -1.41
CA LEU A 129 5.52 -5.70 -2.59
C LEU A 129 4.46 -5.36 -3.64
N LYS A 130 4.39 -4.11 -4.09
CA LYS A 130 3.44 -3.68 -5.12
C LYS A 130 3.63 -4.45 -6.43
N CYS A 131 2.58 -5.10 -6.93
CA CYS A 131 2.58 -5.81 -8.21
C CYS A 131 2.97 -4.90 -9.38
N SER A 132 2.55 -3.63 -9.35
CA SER A 132 2.84 -2.64 -10.39
C SER A 132 4.33 -2.38 -10.61
N LEU A 133 5.18 -2.64 -9.61
CA LEU A 133 6.64 -2.53 -9.76
C LEU A 133 7.21 -3.57 -10.72
N LEU A 134 6.63 -4.78 -10.77
CA LEU A 134 7.16 -5.91 -11.52
C LEU A 134 6.39 -6.20 -12.82
N ARG A 135 5.18 -5.68 -12.96
CA ARG A 135 4.26 -6.02 -14.06
C ARG A 135 4.33 -5.08 -15.26
N GLY A 136 5.46 -4.53 -15.61
CA GLY A 136 5.60 -3.72 -16.84
C GLY A 136 4.78 -2.42 -16.90
N LYS A 137 3.93 -2.15 -15.94
CA LYS A 137 3.13 -0.92 -15.81
C LYS A 137 3.78 0.08 -14.84
N ASN A 138 5.10 -0.04 -14.65
CA ASN A 138 5.85 0.86 -13.76
C ASN A 138 6.03 2.24 -14.43
N THR A 139 5.01 3.06 -14.35
CA THR A 139 5.00 4.43 -14.87
C THR A 139 5.90 5.38 -14.06
N PHE A 140 6.36 4.94 -12.90
CA PHE A 140 7.17 5.76 -11.98
C PHE A 140 8.68 5.68 -12.25
N HIS A 141 9.11 4.95 -13.29
CA HIS A 141 10.53 4.76 -13.63
C HIS A 141 11.43 4.33 -12.46
N THR A 142 10.85 3.58 -11.53
CA THR A 142 11.57 3.09 -10.35
C THR A 142 12.48 1.92 -10.74
N THR A 143 13.70 1.91 -10.23
CA THR A 143 14.65 0.83 -10.49
C THR A 143 14.19 -0.48 -9.84
N ILE A 144 13.97 -1.49 -10.67
CA ILE A 144 13.54 -2.84 -10.24
C ILE A 144 14.60 -3.94 -10.52
N VAL A 145 15.79 -3.55 -10.98
CA VAL A 145 16.89 -4.49 -11.24
C VAL A 145 17.21 -5.29 -9.99
N ASP A 146 17.48 -6.58 -10.14
CA ASP A 146 17.80 -7.51 -9.03
C ASP A 146 16.71 -7.55 -7.93
N TRP A 147 15.46 -7.41 -8.31
CA TRP A 147 14.35 -7.43 -7.36
C TRP A 147 14.26 -8.75 -6.57
N GLU A 148 14.66 -9.86 -7.18
CA GLU A 148 14.69 -11.18 -6.55
C GLU A 148 15.57 -11.20 -5.29
N LYS A 149 16.68 -10.46 -5.29
CA LYS A 149 17.61 -10.36 -4.15
C LYS A 149 17.02 -9.61 -2.94
N VAL A 150 15.89 -8.93 -3.13
CA VAL A 150 15.19 -8.17 -2.08
C VAL A 150 14.14 -9.04 -1.38
N ILE A 151 13.69 -10.11 -2.07
CA ILE A 151 12.70 -11.03 -1.50
C ILE A 151 13.37 -11.90 -0.43
N PRO A 152 12.84 -11.95 0.80
CA PRO A 152 13.43 -12.76 1.86
C PRO A 152 13.31 -14.26 1.54
N ASP A 153 14.31 -15.04 1.98
CA ASP A 153 14.40 -16.48 1.72
C ASP A 153 13.19 -17.28 2.26
N CYS A 154 12.52 -16.75 3.27
CA CYS A 154 11.32 -17.37 3.82
C CYS A 154 10.09 -17.27 2.91
N TYR A 155 10.14 -16.46 1.85
CA TYR A 155 9.03 -16.32 0.91
C TYR A 155 9.28 -17.15 -0.36
N ALA A 156 8.27 -17.86 -0.81
CA ALA A 156 8.33 -18.66 -2.04
C ALA A 156 8.31 -17.75 -3.29
N ILE A 157 9.47 -17.23 -3.70
CA ILE A 157 9.65 -16.28 -4.81
C ILE A 157 9.01 -16.75 -6.13
N GLU A 158 8.95 -18.07 -6.32
CA GLU A 158 8.33 -18.68 -7.51
C GLU A 158 6.83 -18.34 -7.65
N LEU A 159 6.15 -17.98 -6.56
CA LEU A 159 4.76 -17.51 -6.63
C LEU A 159 4.68 -16.17 -7.40
N ILE A 160 5.63 -15.28 -7.18
CA ILE A 160 5.71 -14.00 -7.92
C ILE A 160 6.01 -14.26 -9.38
N LYS A 161 7.01 -15.09 -9.68
CA LYS A 161 7.41 -15.42 -11.06
C LYS A 161 6.26 -16.05 -11.85
N LYS A 162 5.59 -17.06 -11.28
CA LYS A 162 4.42 -17.70 -11.89
C LYS A 162 3.27 -16.71 -12.13
N ASN A 163 3.06 -15.75 -11.21
CA ASN A 163 2.04 -14.74 -11.41
C ASN A 163 2.38 -13.81 -12.57
N ILE A 164 3.64 -13.35 -12.69
CA ILE A 164 4.11 -12.53 -13.81
C ILE A 164 3.91 -13.27 -15.14
N GLU A 165 4.33 -14.54 -15.21
CA GLU A 165 4.16 -15.40 -16.40
C GLU A 165 2.67 -15.55 -16.77
N ARG A 166 1.81 -15.86 -15.78
CA ARG A 166 0.37 -16.05 -15.99
C ARG A 166 -0.34 -14.80 -16.50
N THR A 167 0.05 -13.64 -16.01
CA THR A 167 -0.56 -12.36 -16.40
C THR A 167 -0.02 -11.85 -17.74
N ARG A 168 1.01 -12.50 -18.31
CA ARG A 168 1.73 -12.09 -19.53
C ARG A 168 2.27 -10.67 -19.45
N GLU A 169 2.46 -10.14 -18.27
CA GLU A 169 3.03 -8.83 -18.04
C GLU A 169 4.56 -8.96 -18.04
N LYS A 170 5.21 -8.13 -18.84
CA LYS A 170 6.68 -8.12 -18.91
C LYS A 170 7.24 -7.31 -17.74
N VAL A 171 8.25 -7.87 -17.07
CA VAL A 171 9.07 -7.09 -16.14
C VAL A 171 9.84 -6.04 -16.94
N ILE A 172 9.76 -4.77 -16.53
CA ILE A 172 10.52 -3.70 -17.18
C ILE A 172 12.00 -3.90 -16.84
N ASP A 173 12.81 -4.24 -17.85
CA ASP A 173 14.26 -4.21 -17.72
C ASP A 173 14.75 -2.76 -17.81
N CYS A 174 15.05 -2.16 -16.67
CA CYS A 174 15.51 -0.78 -16.55
C CYS A 174 16.88 -0.50 -17.19
N LYS A 175 17.56 -1.50 -17.75
CA LYS A 175 18.81 -1.28 -18.49
C LYS A 175 18.64 -0.37 -19.71
N ARG A 176 17.40 -0.17 -20.19
CA ARG A 176 17.09 0.72 -21.33
C ARG A 176 16.94 2.20 -20.96
N PHE A 177 16.85 2.55 -19.68
CA PHE A 177 16.59 3.95 -19.28
C PHE A 177 17.85 4.62 -18.69
N LYS A 178 18.90 4.75 -19.50
CA LYS A 178 20.06 5.58 -19.13
C LYS A 178 19.84 7.09 -19.23
N THR A 179 18.65 7.55 -19.60
CA THR A 179 18.31 8.97 -19.82
C THR A 179 16.90 9.33 -19.37
N ALA A 180 16.58 9.15 -18.09
CA ALA A 180 15.40 9.81 -17.53
C ALA A 180 15.87 10.98 -16.66
N ARG A 181 15.61 12.21 -17.11
CA ARG A 181 15.79 13.42 -16.29
C ARG A 181 14.83 13.33 -15.10
N LEU A 182 15.40 13.48 -13.91
CA LEU A 182 14.66 13.65 -12.67
C LEU A 182 13.88 14.98 -12.78
N PHE A 183 12.56 14.95 -12.87
CA PHE A 183 11.75 16.11 -12.58
C PHE A 183 11.55 16.15 -11.06
N ILE A 184 12.29 16.99 -10.40
CA ILE A 184 12.04 17.40 -9.02
C ILE A 184 11.00 18.52 -9.13
N PHE A 185 9.82 18.29 -8.58
CA PHE A 185 8.86 19.35 -8.30
C PHE A 185 9.15 19.83 -6.88
N ASP A 186 9.51 21.12 -6.75
CA ASP A 186 9.64 21.83 -5.49
C ASP A 186 8.27 21.99 -4.79
#